data_d7cbc8699163fb110fbe336811bf4703
#
_entry.id   d7cbc8699163fb110fbe336811bf4703
#
_cell.length_a   1.000
_cell.length_b   1.000
_cell.length_c   1.000
_cell.angle_alpha   90.00
_cell.angle_beta   90.00
_cell.angle_gamma   90.00
#
_symmetry.space_group_name_H-M   'P 1'
#
loop_
_entity.id
_entity.type
_entity.pdbx_description
1 polymer ?
#
loop_
_entity_poly.entity_id
_entity_poly.type
_entity_poly.pdbx_seq_one_letter_code
_entity_poly.pdbx_strand_id
1 'polypeptide(L)'
;FKVGEDPHWKPGLNLLADFGLNCVIVPHWNNTEGGSDVDTGRCFIGLERFETLRGQLPPEMTVIGIDEHPGVILDFTSQTCRVTGRDGVHVLRGNQEPLLFCSGETFSMSLLGECRLPERPEDGIDPGVWDALQAVEADGSNDPTATTVPGEVERLLLDRQSARARKDWKESDRIRDAVSNLGWKIIDTPDGQKLELA
;
A
#
# COMPACT_ATOMS: atom_id res chain seq x y z
N PHE A 1 -20.04 6.74 6.29
CA PHE A 1 -20.76 7.96 6.73
C PHE A 1 -21.40 8.73 5.56
N LYS A 2 -20.91 8.58 4.35
CA LYS A 2 -21.55 9.16 3.15
C LYS A 2 -22.98 8.67 2.89
N VAL A 3 -23.34 7.55 3.48
CA VAL A 3 -24.68 6.94 3.39
C VAL A 3 -25.53 7.17 4.64
N GLY A 4 -25.11 8.04 5.57
CA GLY A 4 -25.87 8.38 6.77
C GLY A 4 -25.78 7.38 7.92
N GLU A 5 -24.82 6.45 7.87
CA GLU A 5 -24.55 5.57 9.02
C GLU A 5 -23.82 6.33 10.14
N ASP A 6 -24.06 5.94 11.38
CA ASP A 6 -23.30 6.44 12.51
C ASP A 6 -21.83 6.01 12.42
N PRO A 7 -20.88 6.87 12.84
CA PRO A 7 -19.48 6.55 12.83
C PRO A 7 -19.15 5.32 13.69
N HIS A 8 -18.59 4.28 13.08
CA HIS A 8 -18.11 3.09 13.78
C HIS A 8 -16.94 2.44 13.02
N TRP A 9 -16.08 1.74 13.74
CA TRP A 9 -15.00 0.97 13.17
C TRP A 9 -15.51 -0.38 12.64
N LYS A 10 -15.03 -0.76 11.45
CA LYS A 10 -15.26 -2.11 10.90
C LYS A 10 -13.97 -2.93 11.02
N PRO A 11 -14.07 -4.25 11.23
CA PRO A 11 -12.90 -5.12 11.18
C PRO A 11 -12.18 -4.97 9.82
N GLY A 12 -10.87 -4.89 9.87
CA GLY A 12 -9.98 -4.80 8.71
C GLY A 12 -8.87 -5.85 8.79
N LEU A 13 -7.97 -5.84 7.83
CA LEU A 13 -6.85 -6.80 7.76
C LEU A 13 -5.83 -6.64 8.89
N ASN A 14 -5.70 -5.44 9.43
CA ASN A 14 -4.81 -5.10 10.55
C ASN A 14 -3.37 -5.64 10.42
N LEU A 15 -2.81 -5.58 9.21
CA LEU A 15 -1.51 -6.16 8.86
C LEU A 15 -0.36 -5.70 9.75
N LEU A 16 -0.42 -4.49 10.28
CA LEU A 16 0.64 -3.93 11.12
C LEU A 16 0.64 -4.51 12.54
N ALA A 17 -0.47 -5.08 13.00
CA ALA A 17 -0.56 -5.70 14.33
C ALA A 17 0.37 -6.92 14.47
N ASP A 18 0.61 -7.66 13.39
CA ASP A 18 1.52 -8.81 13.37
C ASP A 18 2.95 -8.39 13.71
N PHE A 19 3.29 -7.13 13.40
CA PHE A 19 4.56 -6.50 13.75
C PHE A 19 4.53 -5.74 15.09
N GLY A 20 3.46 -5.90 15.88
CA GLY A 20 3.29 -5.22 17.17
C GLY A 20 2.92 -3.74 17.06
N LEU A 21 2.57 -3.26 15.86
CA LEU A 21 2.19 -1.88 15.62
C LEU A 21 0.66 -1.75 15.67
N ASN A 22 0.16 -1.17 16.76
CA ASN A 22 -1.27 -0.96 16.97
C ASN A 22 -1.67 0.42 16.48
N CYS A 23 -1.98 0.56 15.19
CA CYS A 23 -2.26 1.87 14.62
C CYS A 23 -3.44 1.89 13.65
N VAL A 24 -4.06 3.05 13.56
CA VAL A 24 -5.07 3.43 12.57
C VAL A 24 -4.48 4.51 11.70
N ILE A 25 -4.53 4.35 10.39
CA ILE A 25 -4.03 5.33 9.43
C ILE A 25 -5.22 6.12 8.87
N VAL A 26 -5.15 7.44 8.98
CA VAL A 26 -6.15 8.38 8.48
C VAL A 26 -5.46 9.29 7.45
N PRO A 27 -5.57 9.01 6.16
CA PRO A 27 -5.02 9.88 5.11
C PRO A 27 -5.87 11.15 4.95
N HIS A 28 -5.42 12.07 4.11
CA HIS A 28 -6.12 13.34 3.82
C HIS A 28 -6.49 14.09 5.11
N TRP A 29 -5.54 14.13 6.05
CA TRP A 29 -5.80 14.65 7.39
C TRP A 29 -6.18 16.12 7.40
N ASN A 30 -5.51 16.92 6.57
CA ASN A 30 -5.73 18.36 6.42
C ASN A 30 -6.64 18.72 5.24
N ASN A 31 -7.48 17.79 4.75
CA ASN A 31 -8.36 18.04 3.60
C ASN A 31 -9.31 19.22 3.89
N THR A 32 -9.43 20.11 2.89
CA THR A 32 -10.26 21.33 2.96
C THR A 32 -11.18 21.49 1.74
N GLU A 33 -11.43 20.42 0.99
CA GLU A 33 -12.26 20.47 -0.24
C GLU A 33 -13.72 20.89 0.03
N GLY A 34 -14.21 20.73 1.27
CA GLY A 34 -15.53 21.19 1.68
C GLY A 34 -15.68 22.72 1.81
N GLY A 35 -14.58 23.46 1.72
CA GLY A 35 -14.55 24.91 1.88
C GLY A 35 -14.96 25.34 3.28
N SER A 36 -15.75 26.42 3.38
CA SER A 36 -16.30 26.94 4.65
C SER A 36 -17.56 26.20 5.13
N ASP A 37 -18.19 25.45 4.24
CA ASP A 37 -19.56 24.96 4.49
C ASP A 37 -19.57 23.54 5.07
N VAL A 38 -18.54 22.74 4.77
CA VAL A 38 -18.43 21.34 5.20
C VAL A 38 -17.03 21.04 5.67
N ASP A 39 -16.87 20.57 6.90
CA ASP A 39 -15.60 20.05 7.38
C ASP A 39 -15.28 18.71 6.72
N THR A 40 -14.29 18.71 5.85
CA THR A 40 -13.78 17.54 5.13
C THR A 40 -12.44 17.05 5.66
N GLY A 41 -11.95 17.60 6.74
CA GLY A 41 -10.74 17.12 7.41
C GLY A 41 -10.86 15.65 7.84
N ARG A 42 -9.71 15.04 8.17
CA ARG A 42 -9.67 13.64 8.64
C ARG A 42 -10.31 12.66 7.65
N CYS A 43 -9.82 12.68 6.41
CA CYS A 43 -10.31 11.79 5.35
C CYS A 43 -11.81 11.98 5.04
N PHE A 44 -12.25 13.22 4.90
CA PHE A 44 -13.66 13.60 4.65
C PHE A 44 -14.63 13.23 5.80
N ILE A 45 -14.13 12.81 6.95
CA ILE A 45 -14.94 12.44 8.11
C ILE A 45 -15.45 13.68 8.83
N GLY A 46 -14.61 14.71 8.92
CA GLY A 46 -14.81 15.89 9.75
C GLY A 46 -14.38 15.68 11.20
N LEU A 47 -14.03 16.75 11.89
CA LEU A 47 -13.43 16.68 13.22
C LEU A 47 -14.37 16.06 14.26
N GLU A 48 -15.64 16.47 14.30
CA GLU A 48 -16.61 15.97 15.30
C GLU A 48 -16.82 14.45 15.21
N ARG A 49 -17.00 13.93 13.99
CA ARG A 49 -17.16 12.48 13.78
C ARG A 49 -15.88 11.73 14.02
N PHE A 50 -14.75 12.34 13.67
CA PHE A 50 -13.44 11.74 13.95
C PHE A 50 -13.20 11.60 15.46
N GLU A 51 -13.53 12.61 16.28
CA GLU A 51 -13.41 12.50 17.73
C GLU A 51 -14.34 11.42 18.31
N THR A 52 -15.54 11.24 17.73
CA THR A 52 -16.44 10.13 18.09
C THR A 52 -15.80 8.78 17.79
N LEU A 53 -15.18 8.61 16.61
CA LEU A 53 -14.47 7.39 16.22
C LEU A 53 -13.24 7.16 17.10
N ARG A 54 -12.47 8.22 17.36
CA ARG A 54 -11.29 8.15 18.23
C ARG A 54 -11.63 7.69 19.64
N GLY A 55 -12.76 8.17 20.18
CA GLY A 55 -13.25 7.76 21.50
C GLY A 55 -13.64 6.27 21.59
N GLN A 56 -13.84 5.58 20.48
CA GLN A 56 -14.11 4.15 20.41
C GLN A 56 -12.84 3.29 20.35
N LEU A 57 -11.67 3.90 20.11
CA LEU A 57 -10.41 3.16 20.00
C LEU A 57 -9.87 2.79 21.38
N PRO A 58 -9.23 1.61 21.50
CA PRO A 58 -8.47 1.26 22.70
C PRO A 58 -7.38 2.30 23.00
N PRO A 59 -7.07 2.58 24.27
CA PRO A 59 -6.13 3.64 24.65
C PRO A 59 -4.69 3.41 24.18
N GLU A 60 -4.31 2.16 23.90
CA GLU A 60 -3.03 1.77 23.33
C GLU A 60 -2.93 1.99 21.83
N MET A 61 -4.07 2.21 21.15
CA MET A 61 -4.09 2.43 19.71
C MET A 61 -3.54 3.82 19.36
N THR A 62 -2.67 3.87 18.38
CA THR A 62 -2.12 5.12 17.85
C THR A 62 -2.81 5.49 16.55
N VAL A 63 -3.25 6.73 16.40
CA VAL A 63 -3.75 7.28 15.15
C VAL A 63 -2.62 7.99 14.43
N ILE A 64 -2.41 7.64 13.15
CA ILE A 64 -1.48 8.29 12.26
C ILE A 64 -2.30 9.08 11.24
N GLY A 65 -2.36 10.40 11.42
CA GLY A 65 -2.96 11.32 10.45
C GLY A 65 -1.92 11.72 9.41
N ILE A 66 -2.20 11.48 8.15
CA ILE A 66 -1.30 11.82 7.05
C ILE A 66 -1.96 12.93 6.23
N ASP A 67 -1.34 14.09 6.13
CA ASP A 67 -1.81 15.22 5.31
C ASP A 67 -1.96 14.82 3.82
N GLU A 68 -2.31 15.74 2.93
CA GLU A 68 -2.60 15.44 1.52
C GLU A 68 -1.36 14.96 0.72
N HIS A 69 -0.17 15.41 1.09
CA HIS A 69 1.01 15.27 0.22
C HIS A 69 2.21 14.54 0.83
N PRO A 70 2.27 14.24 2.12
CA PRO A 70 3.38 13.48 2.69
C PRO A 70 3.16 11.97 2.59
N GLY A 71 4.25 11.25 2.85
CA GLY A 71 4.25 9.82 3.08
C GLY A 71 5.06 9.48 4.32
N VAL A 72 4.81 8.33 4.90
CA VAL A 72 5.60 7.78 6.01
C VAL A 72 6.30 6.52 5.54
N ILE A 73 7.62 6.50 5.68
CA ILE A 73 8.43 5.31 5.42
C ILE A 73 8.69 4.64 6.77
N LEU A 74 8.22 3.41 6.91
CA LEU A 74 8.48 2.57 8.08
C LEU A 74 9.74 1.75 7.79
N ASP A 75 10.83 2.03 8.50
CA ASP A 75 12.06 1.25 8.44
C ASP A 75 12.12 0.31 9.64
N PHE A 76 11.78 -0.93 9.41
CA PHE A 76 11.78 -1.96 10.45
C PHE A 76 13.19 -2.34 10.92
N THR A 77 14.20 -2.16 10.08
CA THR A 77 15.58 -2.47 10.46
C THR A 77 16.11 -1.48 11.50
N SER A 78 15.90 -0.19 11.26
CA SER A 78 16.30 0.87 12.20
C SER A 78 15.22 1.17 13.25
N GLN A 79 14.02 0.59 13.13
CA GLN A 79 12.84 0.87 13.95
C GLN A 79 12.48 2.36 13.98
N THR A 80 12.56 2.99 12.82
CA THR A 80 12.25 4.42 12.65
C THR A 80 11.18 4.65 11.59
N CYS A 81 10.48 5.77 11.74
CA CYS A 81 9.52 6.28 10.78
C CYS A 81 10.04 7.59 10.22
N ARG A 82 10.14 7.73 8.91
CA ARG A 82 10.60 8.97 8.25
C ARG A 82 9.49 9.59 7.44
N VAL A 83 9.25 10.88 7.65
CA VAL A 83 8.29 11.67 6.88
C VAL A 83 8.95 12.17 5.60
N THR A 84 8.25 12.07 4.48
CA THR A 84 8.71 12.51 3.16
C THR A 84 7.58 13.23 2.42
N GLY A 85 7.91 14.00 1.39
CA GLY A 85 6.93 14.75 0.60
C GLY A 85 6.76 16.19 1.10
N ARG A 86 5.54 16.71 1.16
CA ARG A 86 5.20 18.04 1.69
C ARG A 86 4.22 17.88 2.85
N ASP A 87 4.09 18.89 3.69
CA ASP A 87 3.22 18.94 4.86
C ASP A 87 3.67 17.96 5.96
N GLY A 88 2.78 17.43 6.77
CA GLY A 88 3.13 16.71 7.97
C GLY A 88 2.36 15.43 8.23
N VAL A 89 2.83 14.75 9.26
CA VAL A 89 2.23 13.52 9.80
C VAL A 89 1.92 13.75 11.27
N HIS A 90 0.70 13.50 11.65
CA HIS A 90 0.18 13.68 13.01
C HIS A 90 0.12 12.32 13.70
N VAL A 91 0.69 12.23 14.90
CA VAL A 91 0.65 11.02 15.73
C VAL A 91 -0.13 11.31 17.00
N LEU A 92 -1.26 10.63 17.19
CA LEU A 92 -2.15 10.79 18.34
C LEU A 92 -2.23 9.48 19.11
N ARG A 93 -1.90 9.51 20.41
CA ARG A 93 -1.94 8.33 21.26
C ARG A 93 -2.69 8.61 22.55
N GLY A 94 -3.80 7.90 22.76
CA GLY A 94 -4.65 8.09 23.94
C GLY A 94 -5.04 9.57 24.10
N ASN A 95 -4.83 10.11 25.31
CA ASN A 95 -5.12 11.51 25.65
C ASN A 95 -3.87 12.42 25.64
N GLN A 96 -2.76 11.95 25.03
CA GLN A 96 -1.56 12.77 24.92
C GLN A 96 -1.75 13.88 23.88
N GLU A 97 -0.97 14.96 24.02
CA GLU A 97 -0.93 16.01 23.01
C GLU A 97 -0.49 15.42 21.66
N PRO A 98 -1.18 15.77 20.57
CA PRO A 98 -0.80 15.32 19.24
C PRO A 98 0.62 15.74 18.88
N LEU A 99 1.42 14.82 18.37
CA LEU A 99 2.75 15.11 17.83
C LEU A 99 2.63 15.37 16.33
N LEU A 100 3.32 16.38 15.84
CA LEU A 100 3.43 16.68 14.41
C LEU A 100 4.87 16.48 13.97
N PHE A 101 5.06 15.73 12.90
CA PHE A 101 6.34 15.50 12.23
C PHE A 101 6.27 16.01 10.80
N CYS A 102 7.16 16.96 10.46
CA CYS A 102 7.23 17.56 9.13
C CYS A 102 8.10 16.74 8.17
N SER A 103 8.02 17.06 6.89
CA SER A 103 8.85 16.43 5.85
C SER A 103 10.34 16.50 6.20
N GLY A 104 11.02 15.36 6.09
CA GLY A 104 12.44 15.19 6.45
C GLY A 104 12.68 14.75 7.89
N GLU A 105 11.70 14.89 8.77
CA GLU A 105 11.82 14.46 10.16
C GLU A 105 11.67 12.95 10.31
N THR A 106 12.25 12.42 11.39
CA THR A 106 12.22 11.01 11.73
C THR A 106 11.76 10.87 13.17
N PHE A 107 10.92 9.85 13.42
CA PHE A 107 10.49 9.51 14.77
C PHE A 107 10.61 8.01 15.03
N SER A 108 10.63 7.64 16.32
CA SER A 108 10.73 6.23 16.71
C SER A 108 9.46 5.46 16.38
N MET A 109 9.60 4.28 15.81
CA MET A 109 8.50 3.33 15.57
C MET A 109 7.79 2.92 16.87
N SER A 110 8.46 3.04 18.03
CA SER A 110 7.85 2.80 19.33
C SER A 110 6.64 3.69 19.65
N LEU A 111 6.48 4.82 18.96
CA LEU A 111 5.25 5.63 19.05
C LEU A 111 4.03 4.92 18.47
N LEU A 112 4.24 3.97 17.56
CA LEU A 112 3.18 3.20 16.90
C LEU A 112 2.85 1.89 17.61
N GLY A 113 3.74 1.41 18.47
CA GLY A 113 3.59 0.17 19.20
C GLY A 113 4.94 -0.46 19.54
N GLU A 114 4.90 -1.61 20.17
CA GLU A 114 6.10 -2.40 20.46
C GLU A 114 6.49 -3.23 19.23
N CYS A 115 7.33 -2.65 18.37
CA CYS A 115 7.75 -3.29 17.13
C CYS A 115 8.38 -4.65 17.38
N ARG A 116 7.86 -5.68 16.73
CA ARG A 116 8.39 -7.06 16.74
C ARG A 116 8.63 -7.46 15.29
N LEU A 117 9.82 -7.99 15.05
CA LEU A 117 10.09 -8.64 13.77
C LEU A 117 10.05 -10.15 14.01
N PRO A 118 9.43 -10.92 13.10
CA PRO A 118 9.52 -12.37 13.16
C PRO A 118 11.00 -12.80 13.02
N GLU A 119 11.41 -13.81 13.80
CA GLU A 119 12.76 -14.34 13.72
C GLU A 119 13.03 -15.03 12.38
N ARG A 120 11.97 -15.57 11.78
CA ARG A 120 11.99 -16.23 10.48
C ARG A 120 10.89 -15.65 9.60
N PRO A 121 11.06 -15.60 8.26
CA PRO A 121 10.04 -15.06 7.35
C PRO A 121 8.65 -15.67 7.54
N GLU A 122 8.58 -16.98 7.84
CA GLU A 122 7.35 -17.74 8.05
C GLU A 122 6.61 -17.37 9.34
N ASP A 123 7.30 -16.80 10.34
CA ASP A 123 6.69 -16.47 11.63
C ASP A 123 5.69 -15.30 11.56
N GLY A 124 5.73 -14.50 10.48
CA GLY A 124 4.78 -13.42 10.18
C GLY A 124 3.57 -13.87 9.34
N ILE A 125 3.48 -15.16 8.99
CA ILE A 125 2.39 -15.73 8.19
C ILE A 125 1.55 -16.65 9.07
N ASP A 126 0.22 -16.54 8.97
CA ASP A 126 -0.68 -17.47 9.65
C ASP A 126 -0.27 -18.92 9.33
N PRO A 127 -0.12 -19.79 10.35
CA PRO A 127 0.34 -21.15 10.15
C PRO A 127 -0.49 -21.94 9.10
N GLY A 128 -1.81 -21.75 9.08
CA GLY A 128 -2.66 -22.39 8.09
C GLY A 128 -2.42 -21.93 6.66
N VAL A 129 -2.07 -20.67 6.47
CA VAL A 129 -1.66 -20.10 5.16
C VAL A 129 -0.29 -20.63 4.77
N TRP A 130 0.65 -20.70 5.71
CA TRP A 130 1.99 -21.24 5.47
C TRP A 130 1.95 -22.72 5.07
N ASP A 131 1.19 -23.53 5.80
CA ASP A 131 0.98 -24.96 5.50
C ASP A 131 0.34 -25.15 4.12
N ALA A 132 -0.63 -24.30 3.76
CA ALA A 132 -1.26 -24.34 2.45
C ALA A 132 -0.28 -23.98 1.31
N LEU A 133 0.60 -22.99 1.51
CA LEU A 133 1.64 -22.63 0.55
C LEU A 133 2.64 -23.78 0.36
N GLN A 134 3.10 -24.40 1.44
CA GLN A 134 4.02 -25.54 1.36
C GLN A 134 3.36 -26.78 0.70
N ALA A 135 2.07 -27.01 0.93
CA ALA A 135 1.35 -28.07 0.29
C ALA A 135 1.26 -27.88 -1.23
N VAL A 136 1.08 -26.64 -1.71
CA VAL A 136 1.09 -26.30 -3.15
C VAL A 136 2.47 -26.51 -3.75
N GLU A 137 3.55 -26.13 -3.05
CA GLU A 137 4.92 -26.37 -3.50
C GLU A 137 5.25 -27.87 -3.53
N ALA A 138 4.79 -28.63 -2.53
CA ALA A 138 5.04 -30.09 -2.42
C ALA A 138 4.24 -30.90 -3.45
N ASP A 139 3.05 -30.46 -3.85
CA ASP A 139 2.22 -31.11 -4.86
C ASP A 139 2.76 -30.95 -6.29
N GLY A 140 3.86 -30.20 -6.45
CA GLY A 140 4.53 -30.04 -7.74
C GLY A 140 3.64 -29.39 -8.81
N SER A 141 2.53 -28.80 -8.39
CA SER A 141 1.65 -28.02 -9.24
C SER A 141 2.22 -26.60 -9.53
N ASN A 142 3.53 -26.49 -9.61
CA ASN A 142 4.13 -25.59 -10.57
C ASN A 142 3.63 -26.08 -11.92
N ASP A 143 2.54 -25.52 -12.38
CA ASP A 143 2.10 -25.69 -13.75
C ASP A 143 3.34 -25.48 -14.64
N PRO A 144 3.93 -26.52 -15.26
CA PRO A 144 5.07 -26.31 -16.15
C PRO A 144 4.69 -25.49 -17.39
N THR A 145 3.39 -25.12 -17.51
CA THR A 145 2.86 -24.17 -18.48
C THR A 145 2.80 -22.73 -17.95
N ALA A 146 3.07 -22.47 -16.66
CA ALA A 146 3.43 -21.13 -16.20
C ALA A 146 4.86 -20.84 -16.70
N THR A 147 4.97 -20.67 -18.01
CA THR A 147 6.22 -20.31 -18.67
C THR A 147 6.68 -18.99 -18.06
N THR A 148 7.70 -19.05 -17.23
CA THR A 148 8.29 -17.84 -16.62
C THR A 148 8.70 -16.93 -17.78
N VAL A 149 8.04 -15.79 -17.89
CA VAL A 149 8.32 -14.81 -18.93
C VAL A 149 9.78 -14.37 -18.76
N PRO A 150 10.65 -14.52 -19.76
CA PRO A 150 12.03 -14.06 -19.63
C PRO A 150 12.07 -12.56 -19.33
N GLY A 151 12.93 -12.12 -18.41
CA GLY A 151 13.04 -10.70 -18.03
C GLY A 151 13.32 -9.75 -19.20
N GLU A 152 13.92 -10.27 -20.29
CA GLU A 152 14.08 -9.53 -21.54
C GLU A 152 12.73 -9.24 -22.22
N VAL A 153 11.82 -10.20 -22.23
CA VAL A 153 10.45 -10.04 -22.79
C VAL A 153 9.66 -9.05 -21.94
N GLU A 154 9.76 -9.11 -20.62
CA GLU A 154 9.11 -8.14 -19.73
C GLU A 154 9.58 -6.71 -19.99
N ARG A 155 10.88 -6.52 -20.16
CA ARG A 155 11.47 -5.22 -20.50
C ARG A 155 10.96 -4.70 -21.84
N LEU A 156 10.91 -5.56 -22.85
CA LEU A 156 10.37 -5.21 -24.17
C LEU A 156 8.90 -4.81 -24.11
N LEU A 157 8.10 -5.44 -23.24
CA LEU A 157 6.70 -5.02 -23.04
C LEU A 157 6.58 -3.61 -22.45
N LEU A 158 7.40 -3.24 -21.48
CA LEU A 158 7.43 -1.90 -20.90
C LEU A 158 7.88 -0.85 -21.95
N ASP A 159 8.89 -1.18 -22.74
CA ASP A 159 9.37 -0.32 -23.81
C ASP A 159 8.29 -0.12 -24.90
N ARG A 160 7.55 -1.18 -25.25
CA ARG A 160 6.42 -1.09 -26.19
C ARG A 160 5.29 -0.23 -25.65
N GLN A 161 4.94 -0.38 -24.38
CA GLN A 161 3.93 0.46 -23.74
C GLN A 161 4.33 1.95 -23.80
N SER A 162 5.59 2.24 -23.53
CA SER A 162 6.16 3.58 -23.62
C SER A 162 6.15 4.13 -25.06
N ALA A 163 6.45 3.31 -26.06
CA ALA A 163 6.39 3.68 -27.47
C ALA A 163 4.96 4.01 -27.89
N ARG A 164 3.97 3.20 -27.49
CA ARG A 164 2.53 3.45 -27.76
C ARG A 164 2.04 4.73 -27.11
N ALA A 165 2.45 5.02 -25.87
CA ALA A 165 2.10 6.27 -25.18
C ALA A 165 2.60 7.52 -25.94
N ARG A 166 3.76 7.41 -26.59
CA ARG A 166 4.31 8.47 -27.47
C ARG A 166 3.77 8.44 -28.88
N LYS A 167 2.87 7.48 -29.22
CA LYS A 167 2.35 7.21 -30.58
C LYS A 167 3.42 6.84 -31.59
N ASP A 168 4.54 6.28 -31.14
CA ASP A 168 5.60 5.73 -31.98
C ASP A 168 5.25 4.31 -32.41
N TRP A 169 4.40 4.22 -33.43
CA TRP A 169 3.88 2.95 -33.92
C TRP A 169 4.97 2.09 -34.57
N LYS A 170 5.96 2.72 -35.22
CA LYS A 170 7.06 2.02 -35.86
C LYS A 170 7.92 1.29 -34.84
N GLU A 171 8.24 1.93 -33.73
CA GLU A 171 8.98 1.31 -32.63
C GLU A 171 8.14 0.26 -31.91
N SER A 172 6.85 0.50 -31.69
CA SER A 172 5.93 -0.49 -31.13
C SER A 172 5.86 -1.78 -31.96
N ASP A 173 5.86 -1.67 -33.29
CA ASP A 173 5.85 -2.84 -34.18
C ASP A 173 7.20 -3.57 -34.17
N ARG A 174 8.32 -2.84 -34.20
CA ARG A 174 9.66 -3.41 -34.04
C ARG A 174 9.80 -4.25 -32.77
N ILE A 175 9.25 -3.74 -31.67
CA ILE A 175 9.28 -4.45 -30.37
C ILE A 175 8.39 -5.70 -30.43
N ARG A 176 7.22 -5.63 -31.07
CA ARG A 176 6.35 -6.80 -31.28
C ARG A 176 7.09 -7.93 -32.02
N ASP A 177 7.81 -7.57 -33.07
CA ASP A 177 8.61 -8.53 -33.86
C ASP A 177 9.74 -9.11 -33.02
N ALA A 178 10.42 -8.30 -32.19
CA ALA A 178 11.46 -8.77 -31.28
C ALA A 178 10.91 -9.79 -30.25
N VAL A 179 9.75 -9.51 -29.66
CA VAL A 179 9.09 -10.43 -28.73
C VAL A 179 8.66 -11.72 -29.43
N SER A 180 8.19 -11.61 -30.68
CA SER A 180 7.84 -12.79 -31.49
C SER A 180 9.05 -13.68 -31.80
N ASN A 181 10.21 -13.09 -32.05
CA ASN A 181 11.46 -13.84 -32.25
C ASN A 181 11.97 -14.56 -30.99
N LEU A 182 11.52 -14.13 -29.81
CA LEU A 182 11.77 -14.79 -28.53
C LEU A 182 10.73 -15.87 -28.20
N GLY A 183 9.85 -16.23 -29.16
CA GLY A 183 8.84 -17.27 -28.99
C GLY A 183 7.58 -16.82 -28.25
N TRP A 184 7.32 -15.52 -28.17
CA TRP A 184 6.17 -14.96 -27.49
C TRP A 184 5.31 -14.11 -28.42
N LYS A 185 4.00 -14.13 -28.22
CA LYS A 185 3.03 -13.33 -28.99
C LYS A 185 2.36 -12.30 -28.10
N ILE A 186 2.36 -11.03 -28.53
CA ILE A 186 1.65 -9.97 -27.84
C ILE A 186 0.24 -9.84 -28.40
N ILE A 187 -0.77 -9.88 -27.54
CA ILE A 187 -2.18 -9.65 -27.86
C ILE A 187 -2.60 -8.35 -27.19
N ASP A 188 -3.07 -7.40 -28.01
CA ASP A 188 -3.67 -6.16 -27.49
C ASP A 188 -5.11 -6.41 -27.06
N THR A 189 -5.45 -6.06 -25.81
CA THR A 189 -6.78 -6.15 -25.25
C THR A 189 -7.27 -4.78 -24.78
N PRO A 190 -8.57 -4.56 -24.55
CA PRO A 190 -9.08 -3.30 -24.00
C PRO A 190 -8.42 -2.92 -22.66
N ASP A 191 -8.02 -3.90 -21.87
CA ASP A 191 -7.41 -3.72 -20.54
C ASP A 191 -5.87 -3.64 -20.60
N GLY A 192 -5.27 -3.70 -21.79
CA GLY A 192 -3.81 -3.65 -21.97
C GLY A 192 -3.29 -4.71 -22.95
N GLN A 193 -2.02 -5.09 -22.79
CA GLN A 193 -1.39 -6.13 -23.61
C GLN A 193 -1.22 -7.43 -22.81
N LYS A 194 -1.51 -8.57 -23.45
CA LYS A 194 -1.29 -9.93 -22.90
C LYS A 194 -0.21 -10.63 -23.70
N LEU A 195 0.49 -11.56 -23.06
CA LEU A 195 1.45 -12.46 -23.67
C LEU A 195 0.86 -13.87 -23.81
N GLU A 196 1.16 -14.49 -24.94
CA GLU A 196 0.96 -15.91 -25.15
C GLU A 196 2.24 -16.52 -25.77
N LEU A 197 2.47 -17.79 -25.57
CA LEU A 197 3.51 -18.52 -26.30
C LEU A 197 3.13 -18.59 -27.78
N ALA A 198 4.12 -18.34 -28.65
CA ALA A 198 3.92 -18.33 -30.09
C ALA A 198 3.77 -19.76 -30.67
#